data_2ca5ba608756b12bf67a093e00786f0e
#
_entry.id   2ca5ba608756b12bf67a093e00786f0e
#
_cell.length_a   1.000
_cell.length_b   1.000
_cell.length_c   1.000
_cell.angle_alpha   90.00
_cell.angle_beta   90.00
_cell.angle_gamma   90.00
#
_symmetry.space_group_name_H-M   'P 1'
#
loop_
_entity.id
_entity.type
_entity.pdbx_description
1 polymer ?
#
loop_
_entity_poly.entity_id
_entity_poly.type
_entity_poly.pdbx_seq_one_letter_code
_entity_poly.pdbx_strand_id
1 'polypeptide(L)'
;MSTKNLKLTSVRLDPDTLEKIEKFVQRHDLWTKNAVINSILTAVMERFSDSDVYDMCRTSYFANDPITAIYKLNEVPKPKEL
;
A
#
# COMPACT_ATOMS: atom_id res chain seq x y z
N MET A 1 19.51 12.14 -8.84
CA MET A 1 19.12 11.14 -7.89
C MET A 1 18.91 11.73 -6.51
N SER A 2 17.91 11.27 -5.80
CA SER A 2 17.61 11.84 -4.50
C SER A 2 18.72 11.53 -3.49
N THR A 3 19.09 12.54 -2.71
CA THR A 3 20.04 12.38 -1.62
C THR A 3 19.35 12.29 -0.27
N LYS A 4 18.03 12.06 -0.27
CA LYS A 4 17.29 11.94 0.98
C LYS A 4 17.79 10.77 1.78
N ASN A 5 17.94 10.96 3.07
CA ASN A 5 18.24 9.88 3.97
C ASN A 5 17.01 9.02 4.17
N LEU A 6 17.14 7.74 3.87
CA LEU A 6 16.06 6.80 4.08
C LEU A 6 16.07 6.31 5.52
N LYS A 7 14.91 6.23 6.13
CA LYS A 7 14.76 5.71 7.48
C LYS A 7 14.26 4.29 7.43
N LEU A 8 14.81 3.43 8.25
CA LEU A 8 14.38 2.05 8.35
C LEU A 8 12.98 1.99 8.96
N THR A 9 12.09 1.31 8.26
CA THR A 9 10.74 1.06 8.74
C THR A 9 10.38 -0.38 8.40
N SER A 10 9.84 -1.09 9.37
CA SER A 10 9.39 -2.47 9.16
C SER A 10 7.94 -2.47 8.71
N VAL A 11 7.63 -3.23 7.67
CA VAL A 11 6.28 -3.35 7.14
C VAL A 11 5.93 -4.83 7.02
N ARG A 12 4.74 -5.19 7.49
CA ARG A 12 4.19 -6.53 7.26
C ARG A 12 3.32 -6.48 6.02
N LEU A 13 3.56 -7.39 5.10
CA LEU A 13 2.82 -7.47 3.86
C LEU A 13 1.97 -8.73 3.84
N ASP A 14 0.81 -8.60 3.19
CA ASP A 14 -0.01 -9.75 2.86
C ASP A 14 0.82 -10.73 2.01
N PRO A 15 0.75 -12.05 2.28
CA PRO A 15 1.55 -13.02 1.53
C PRO A 15 1.38 -12.96 0.02
N ASP A 16 0.16 -12.72 -0.45
CA ASP A 16 -0.09 -12.62 -1.89
C ASP A 16 0.56 -11.38 -2.49
N THR A 17 0.50 -10.27 -1.77
CA THR A 17 1.15 -9.03 -2.20
C THR A 17 2.66 -9.21 -2.24
N LEU A 18 3.22 -9.82 -1.20
CA LEU A 18 4.66 -10.08 -1.15
C LEU A 18 5.10 -10.96 -2.31
N GLU A 19 4.33 -12.01 -2.61
CA GLU A 19 4.63 -12.89 -3.74
C GLU A 19 4.65 -12.13 -5.06
N LYS A 20 3.69 -11.24 -5.28
CA LYS A 20 3.65 -10.43 -6.50
C LYS A 20 4.87 -9.53 -6.61
N ILE A 21 5.28 -8.94 -5.49
CA ILE A 21 6.47 -8.10 -5.46
C ILE A 21 7.72 -8.93 -5.76
N GLU A 22 7.82 -10.11 -5.16
CA GLU A 22 8.96 -10.98 -5.40
C GLU A 22 9.05 -11.43 -6.85
N LYS A 23 7.92 -11.75 -7.47
CA LYS A 23 7.89 -12.10 -8.88
C LYS A 23 8.28 -10.93 -9.77
N PHE A 24 7.85 -9.72 -9.42
CA PHE A 24 8.26 -8.52 -10.13
C PHE A 24 9.79 -8.35 -10.07
N VAL A 25 10.36 -8.48 -8.89
CA VAL A 25 11.80 -8.34 -8.69
C VAL A 25 12.56 -9.40 -9.49
N GLN A 26 12.04 -10.62 -9.54
CA GLN A 26 12.67 -11.69 -10.34
C GLN A 26 12.69 -11.37 -11.83
N ARG A 27 11.68 -10.65 -12.33
CA ARG A 27 11.59 -10.27 -13.74
C ARG A 27 12.38 -9.02 -14.09
N HIS A 28 12.80 -8.27 -13.08
CA HIS A 28 13.43 -6.96 -13.27
C HIS A 28 14.69 -6.86 -12.41
N ASP A 29 15.81 -7.29 -12.96
CA ASP A 29 17.05 -7.49 -12.22
C ASP A 29 17.59 -6.28 -11.48
N LEU A 30 17.24 -5.07 -11.95
CA LEU A 30 17.75 -3.85 -11.33
C LEU A 30 16.97 -3.43 -10.08
N TRP A 31 15.87 -4.12 -9.78
CA TRP A 31 15.00 -3.75 -8.68
C TRP A 31 15.18 -4.69 -7.49
N THR A 32 15.06 -4.13 -6.29
CA THR A 32 15.00 -4.90 -5.05
C THR A 32 13.60 -4.77 -4.45
N LYS A 33 13.25 -5.64 -3.53
CA LYS A 33 11.96 -5.54 -2.84
C LYS A 33 11.79 -4.18 -2.16
N ASN A 34 12.81 -3.72 -1.47
CA ASN A 34 12.74 -2.42 -0.79
C ASN A 34 12.55 -1.27 -1.78
N ALA A 35 13.25 -1.31 -2.90
CA ALA A 35 13.12 -0.27 -3.92
C ALA A 35 11.72 -0.24 -4.51
N VAL A 36 11.15 -1.41 -4.82
CA VAL A 36 9.79 -1.51 -5.35
C VAL A 36 8.78 -0.96 -4.36
N ILE A 37 8.83 -1.41 -3.12
CA ILE A 37 7.90 -0.98 -2.08
C ILE A 37 8.00 0.53 -1.88
N ASN A 38 9.21 1.04 -1.73
CA ASN A 38 9.42 2.46 -1.51
C ASN A 38 8.93 3.30 -2.68
N SER A 39 9.21 2.87 -3.90
CA SER A 39 8.80 3.61 -5.10
C SER A 39 7.29 3.67 -5.24
N ILE A 40 6.61 2.55 -5.02
CA ILE A 40 5.15 2.50 -5.11
C ILE A 40 4.51 3.38 -4.04
N LEU A 41 4.96 3.24 -2.79
CA LEU A 41 4.40 4.03 -1.70
C LEU A 41 4.65 5.51 -1.90
N THR A 42 5.84 5.88 -2.32
CA THR A 42 6.16 7.28 -2.60
C THR A 42 5.27 7.84 -3.70
N ALA A 43 5.11 7.09 -4.80
CA ALA A 43 4.27 7.52 -5.90
C ALA A 43 2.81 7.71 -5.48
N VAL A 44 2.29 6.80 -4.68
CA VAL A 44 0.91 6.89 -4.18
C VAL A 44 0.75 8.10 -3.28
N MET A 45 1.65 8.26 -2.31
CA MET A 45 1.54 9.34 -1.34
C MET A 45 1.74 10.73 -1.98
N GLU A 46 2.51 10.82 -3.05
CA GLU A 46 2.73 12.10 -3.74
C GLU A 46 1.62 12.46 -4.73
N ARG A 47 0.97 11.47 -5.34
CA ARG A 47 0.06 11.71 -6.46
C ARG A 47 -1.41 11.70 -6.08
N PHE A 48 -1.75 11.09 -4.96
CA PHE A 48 -3.14 10.94 -4.55
C PHE A 48 -3.42 11.76 -3.32
N SER A 49 -4.64 12.27 -3.22
CA SER A 49 -5.09 13.01 -2.05
C SER A 49 -5.22 12.08 -0.85
N ASP A 50 -5.27 12.68 0.33
CA ASP A 50 -5.48 11.93 1.56
C ASP A 50 -6.77 11.11 1.52
N SER A 51 -7.82 11.67 0.95
CA SER A 51 -9.10 10.99 0.77
C SER A 51 -8.98 9.78 -0.15
N ASP A 52 -8.25 9.94 -1.27
CA ASP A 52 -8.03 8.83 -2.20
C ASP A 52 -7.22 7.70 -1.56
N VAL A 53 -6.19 8.05 -0.81
CA VAL A 53 -5.37 7.07 -0.10
C VAL A 53 -6.21 6.34 0.93
N TYR A 54 -7.04 7.05 1.66
CA TYR A 54 -7.95 6.44 2.62
C TYR A 54 -8.88 5.43 1.95
N ASP A 55 -9.46 5.80 0.82
CA ASP A 55 -10.37 4.91 0.09
C ASP A 55 -9.65 3.66 -0.41
N MET A 56 -8.44 3.80 -0.91
CA MET A 56 -7.62 2.66 -1.33
C MET A 56 -7.33 1.73 -0.16
N CYS A 57 -6.95 2.28 0.97
CA CYS A 57 -6.65 1.49 2.17
C CYS A 57 -7.89 0.75 2.66
N ARG A 58 -9.03 1.43 2.69
CA ARG A 58 -10.27 0.83 3.13
C ARG A 58 -10.70 -0.31 2.20
N THR A 59 -10.65 -0.07 0.91
CA THR A 59 -11.04 -1.07 -0.09
C THR A 59 -10.13 -2.29 -0.01
N SER A 60 -8.83 -2.07 0.05
CA SER A 60 -7.87 -3.17 0.13
C SER A 60 -8.00 -3.96 1.42
N TYR A 61 -8.15 -3.27 2.53
CA TYR A 61 -8.27 -3.90 3.84
C TYR A 61 -9.50 -4.81 3.91
N PHE A 62 -10.64 -4.29 3.48
CA PHE A 62 -11.89 -5.04 3.58
C PHE A 62 -12.05 -6.09 2.48
N ALA A 63 -11.32 -5.98 1.39
CA ALA A 63 -11.36 -6.98 0.33
C ALA A 63 -10.79 -8.33 0.76
N ASN A 64 -9.94 -8.35 1.77
CA ASN A 64 -9.32 -9.59 2.25
C ASN A 64 -10.23 -10.39 3.18
N ASP A 65 -11.30 -9.79 3.69
CA ASP A 65 -12.24 -10.45 4.58
C ASP A 65 -13.65 -9.94 4.27
N PRO A 66 -14.34 -10.57 3.30
CA PRO A 66 -15.65 -10.08 2.85
C PRO A 66 -16.71 -10.02 3.95
N ILE A 67 -16.70 -10.97 4.87
CA ILE A 67 -17.70 -11.00 5.94
C ILE A 67 -17.47 -9.84 6.92
N THR A 68 -16.26 -9.70 7.40
CA THR A 68 -15.90 -8.60 8.26
C THR A 68 -16.07 -7.27 7.55
N ALA A 69 -15.76 -7.23 6.25
CA ALA A 69 -15.91 -6.02 5.44
C ALA A 69 -17.34 -5.50 5.45
N ILE A 70 -18.33 -6.38 5.33
CA ILE A 70 -19.74 -5.99 5.32
C ILE A 70 -20.11 -5.28 6.62
N TYR A 71 -19.72 -5.84 7.75
CA TYR A 71 -19.96 -5.22 9.04
C TYR A 71 -19.19 -3.92 9.22
N LYS A 72 -17.92 -3.94 8.89
CA LYS A 72 -17.04 -2.79 9.11
C LYS A 72 -17.38 -1.60 8.22
N LEU A 73 -17.85 -1.84 7.01
CA LEU A 73 -18.25 -0.75 6.12
C LEU A 73 -19.42 0.06 6.71
N ASN A 74 -20.25 -0.57 7.53
CA ASN A 74 -21.34 0.13 8.20
C ASN A 74 -20.87 0.90 9.43
N GLU A 75 -19.74 0.53 10.00
CA GLU A 75 -19.22 1.13 11.22
C GLU A 75 -18.16 2.19 10.96
N VAL A 76 -17.38 2.01 9.88
CA VAL A 76 -16.28 2.92 9.60
C VAL A 76 -16.81 4.19 8.97
N PRO A 77 -16.65 5.33 9.63
CA PRO A 77 -17.09 6.59 9.03
C PRO A 77 -16.24 6.90 7.80
N LYS A 78 -16.86 7.56 6.84
CA LYS A 78 -16.12 8.07 5.70
C LYS A 78 -15.12 9.12 6.16
N PRO A 79 -13.98 9.22 5.49
CA PRO A 79 -13.04 10.27 5.84
C PRO A 79 -13.69 11.63 5.68
N LYS A 80 -13.36 12.53 6.59
CA LYS A 80 -13.79 13.89 6.44
C LYS A 80 -13.13 14.47 5.20
N GLU A 81 -13.86 15.26 4.47
CA GLU A 81 -13.28 15.97 3.36
C GLU A 81 -12.22 16.93 3.87
N LEU A 82 -11.08 16.84 3.27
CA LEU A 82 -9.93 17.65 3.67
C LEU A 82 -9.75 18.82 2.72
#